data_e2a3bd3211c9d909edcde1c30baeb48f
#
_entry.id   e2a3bd3211c9d909edcde1c30baeb48f
#
_cell.length_a   1.000
_cell.length_b   1.000
_cell.length_c   1.000
_cell.angle_alpha   90.00
_cell.angle_beta   90.00
_cell.angle_gamma   90.00
#
_symmetry.space_group_name_H-M   'P 1'
#
loop_
_entity.id
_entity.type
_entity.pdbx_description
1 polymer ?
#
loop_
_entity_poly.entity_id
_entity_poly.type
_entity_poly.pdbx_seq_one_letter_code
_entity_poly.pdbx_strand_id
1 'polypeptide(L)'
;MSVDGRVVARTVGELRATLAEAGDLLAGFQRVVDATRTVVGVDGAGLTLAHEDGPPRWVATSDPAMELLEQIQEDFGEGPCLVAFAEDRAVAVEDLRRAPRWDRIAVVVGQLQVRGLLSVPVRLQGQPVGTLDAYTTNPRAWSAQEVDALGALAAVTADLVRTATELVNREVEVAQLRQALVGRVWIEQAKGVLAGTRGMSPDAAFQQLREQARSSRRKLADLAQEVVQDAQRERVAAVAVHDARVQAAEARARAAEQALGAAQTGFSRRTAALDRAQDTADARERAADERDDVADARHRIADQRERVADARDRTANDS
;
A
#
# COMPACT_ATOMS: atom_id res chain seq x y z
N MET A 1 -11.91 -24.09 51.67
CA MET A 1 -11.75 -22.66 52.04
C MET A 1 -13.00 -21.94 51.55
N SER A 2 -13.59 -21.07 52.38
CA SER A 2 -14.75 -20.27 51.92
C SER A 2 -14.25 -19.12 51.04
N VAL A 3 -14.86 -18.90 49.90
CA VAL A 3 -14.59 -17.77 49.00
C VAL A 3 -15.05 -16.48 49.70
N ASP A 4 -14.18 -15.49 49.85
CA ASP A 4 -14.56 -14.21 50.40
C ASP A 4 -15.19 -13.30 49.32
N GLY A 5 -16.46 -13.02 49.44
CA GLY A 5 -17.22 -12.19 48.51
C GLY A 5 -16.65 -10.76 48.35
N ARG A 6 -15.95 -10.22 49.37
CA ARG A 6 -15.28 -8.92 49.28
C ARG A 6 -14.04 -8.96 48.35
N VAL A 7 -13.30 -10.09 48.42
CA VAL A 7 -12.19 -10.34 47.50
C VAL A 7 -12.68 -10.46 46.09
N VAL A 8 -13.75 -11.21 45.83
CA VAL A 8 -14.40 -11.35 44.56
C VAL A 8 -14.78 -9.98 43.99
N ALA A 9 -15.55 -9.18 44.75
CA ALA A 9 -16.02 -7.87 44.31
C ALA A 9 -14.87 -6.90 43.98
N ARG A 10 -13.82 -6.89 44.78
CA ARG A 10 -12.61 -6.10 44.54
C ARG A 10 -11.90 -6.52 43.27
N THR A 11 -11.64 -7.82 43.08
CA THR A 11 -10.93 -8.34 41.91
C THR A 11 -11.72 -8.10 40.63
N VAL A 12 -13.03 -8.28 40.65
CA VAL A 12 -13.93 -7.94 39.53
C VAL A 12 -13.83 -6.45 39.18
N GLY A 13 -13.82 -5.57 40.19
CA GLY A 13 -13.66 -4.12 39.98
C GLY A 13 -12.28 -3.75 39.37
N GLU A 14 -11.21 -4.35 39.89
CA GLU A 14 -9.85 -4.16 39.39
C GLU A 14 -9.71 -4.66 37.94
N LEU A 15 -10.21 -5.84 37.64
CA LEU A 15 -10.23 -6.39 36.29
C LEU A 15 -10.97 -5.44 35.32
N ARG A 16 -12.18 -5.01 35.66
CA ARG A 16 -12.97 -4.08 34.80
C ARG A 16 -12.24 -2.76 34.54
N ALA A 17 -11.59 -2.19 35.57
CA ALA A 17 -10.83 -0.96 35.43
C ALA A 17 -9.63 -1.12 34.51
N THR A 18 -8.85 -2.20 34.70
CA THR A 18 -7.63 -2.45 33.89
C THR A 18 -7.94 -2.83 32.46
N LEU A 19 -9.08 -3.53 32.24
CA LEU A 19 -9.48 -4.00 30.92
C LEU A 19 -10.05 -2.87 30.05
N ALA A 20 -10.57 -1.80 30.66
CA ALA A 20 -10.97 -0.58 29.93
C ALA A 20 -9.79 0.14 29.28
N GLU A 21 -8.57 -0.07 29.79
CA GLU A 21 -7.33 0.57 29.32
C GLU A 21 -6.50 -0.31 28.37
N ALA A 22 -6.70 -1.64 28.41
CA ALA A 22 -5.88 -2.60 27.67
C ALA A 22 -6.51 -2.94 26.32
N GLY A 23 -5.87 -2.50 25.21
CA GLY A 23 -6.26 -2.87 23.85
C GLY A 23 -6.01 -4.33 23.44
N ASP A 24 -5.54 -5.19 24.37
CA ASP A 24 -5.22 -6.59 24.12
C ASP A 24 -6.26 -7.52 24.81
N LEU A 25 -7.15 -8.06 24.01
CA LEU A 25 -8.22 -8.95 24.43
C LEU A 25 -7.69 -10.28 25.03
N LEU A 26 -6.64 -10.85 24.42
CA LEU A 26 -6.07 -12.13 24.90
C LEU A 26 -5.39 -11.95 26.25
N ALA A 27 -4.67 -10.86 26.45
CA ALA A 27 -4.11 -10.51 27.76
C ALA A 27 -5.23 -10.28 28.79
N GLY A 28 -6.37 -9.73 28.36
CA GLY A 28 -7.55 -9.60 29.20
C GLY A 28 -8.11 -10.94 29.65
N PHE A 29 -8.30 -11.89 28.76
CA PHE A 29 -8.75 -13.24 29.07
C PHE A 29 -7.79 -13.96 30.00
N GLN A 30 -6.50 -13.86 29.76
CA GLN A 30 -5.49 -14.47 30.65
C GLN A 30 -5.58 -13.93 32.07
N ARG A 31 -5.80 -12.63 32.26
CA ARG A 31 -5.98 -12.04 33.60
C ARG A 31 -7.23 -12.56 34.30
N VAL A 32 -8.32 -12.82 33.59
CA VAL A 32 -9.53 -13.42 34.17
C VAL A 32 -9.23 -14.84 34.63
N VAL A 33 -8.55 -15.63 33.82
CA VAL A 33 -8.14 -17.00 34.15
C VAL A 33 -7.23 -17.02 35.38
N ASP A 34 -6.22 -16.16 35.46
CA ASP A 34 -5.30 -16.05 36.60
C ASP A 34 -6.03 -15.57 37.86
N ALA A 35 -6.95 -14.62 37.75
CA ALA A 35 -7.80 -14.16 38.82
C ALA A 35 -8.72 -15.27 39.33
N THR A 36 -9.24 -16.11 38.46
CA THR A 36 -10.08 -17.27 38.83
C THR A 36 -9.35 -18.22 39.74
N ARG A 37 -8.08 -18.56 39.44
CA ARG A 37 -7.27 -19.40 40.30
C ARG A 37 -7.10 -18.82 41.71
N THR A 38 -6.83 -17.52 41.78
CA THR A 38 -6.54 -16.83 43.05
C THR A 38 -7.82 -16.66 43.88
N VAL A 39 -8.93 -16.22 43.26
CA VAL A 39 -10.16 -15.83 43.95
C VAL A 39 -10.94 -17.07 44.41
N VAL A 40 -11.08 -18.07 43.54
CA VAL A 40 -11.83 -19.30 43.83
C VAL A 40 -10.95 -20.30 44.60
N GLY A 41 -9.66 -20.15 44.53
CA GLY A 41 -8.69 -21.06 45.23
C GLY A 41 -8.67 -22.43 44.59
N VAL A 42 -8.46 -22.46 43.26
CA VAL A 42 -8.43 -23.68 42.42
C VAL A 42 -7.02 -23.91 41.87
N ASP A 43 -6.78 -25.12 41.39
CA ASP A 43 -5.47 -25.51 40.86
C ASP A 43 -5.25 -24.98 39.45
N GLY A 44 -6.32 -24.90 38.65
CA GLY A 44 -6.27 -24.30 37.33
C GLY A 44 -7.62 -23.76 36.87
N ALA A 45 -7.57 -22.94 35.81
CA ALA A 45 -8.75 -22.35 35.19
C ALA A 45 -8.56 -22.24 33.67
N GLY A 46 -9.65 -22.25 32.94
CA GLY A 46 -9.70 -22.11 31.48
C GLY A 46 -10.89 -21.28 31.05
N LEU A 47 -10.78 -20.71 29.87
CA LEU A 47 -11.83 -19.98 29.19
C LEU A 47 -12.02 -20.53 27.80
N THR A 48 -13.25 -20.89 27.48
CA THR A 48 -13.66 -21.26 26.12
C THR A 48 -14.62 -20.22 25.55
N LEU A 49 -14.59 -20.01 24.26
CA LEU A 49 -15.54 -19.15 23.54
C LEU A 49 -16.10 -19.88 22.32
N ALA A 50 -17.38 -19.64 22.02
CA ALA A 50 -18.05 -20.17 20.84
C ALA A 50 -17.47 -19.55 19.57
N HIS A 51 -17.29 -20.38 18.56
CA HIS A 51 -16.90 -19.96 17.21
C HIS A 51 -18.15 -19.88 16.31
N GLU A 52 -18.14 -19.03 15.28
CA GLU A 52 -19.32 -18.81 14.41
C GLU A 52 -19.88 -20.11 13.81
N ASP A 53 -19.05 -21.13 13.55
CA ASP A 53 -19.44 -22.37 12.86
C ASP A 53 -19.16 -23.64 13.68
N GLY A 54 -18.97 -23.58 15.03
CA GLY A 54 -18.57 -24.77 15.76
C GLY A 54 -18.74 -24.71 17.28
N PRO A 55 -18.38 -25.82 17.97
CA PRO A 55 -18.39 -25.86 19.42
C PRO A 55 -17.42 -24.83 20.02
N PRO A 56 -17.60 -24.47 21.30
CA PRO A 56 -16.67 -23.61 22.01
C PRO A 56 -15.22 -24.16 21.95
N ARG A 57 -14.25 -23.27 21.75
CA ARG A 57 -12.83 -23.57 21.77
C ARG A 57 -12.15 -22.80 22.88
N TRP A 58 -11.13 -23.40 23.46
CA TRP A 58 -10.36 -22.72 24.48
C TRP A 58 -9.60 -21.51 23.91
N VAL A 59 -9.54 -20.42 24.67
CA VAL A 59 -8.88 -19.17 24.27
C VAL A 59 -7.85 -18.71 25.29
N ALA A 60 -7.96 -19.13 26.56
CA ALA A 60 -6.99 -18.88 27.62
C ALA A 60 -7.03 -20.00 28.64
N THR A 61 -5.87 -20.40 29.14
CA THR A 61 -5.71 -21.41 30.20
C THR A 61 -4.63 -20.98 31.17
N SER A 62 -4.74 -21.45 32.42
CA SER A 62 -3.76 -21.13 33.47
C SER A 62 -2.52 -22.00 33.43
N ASP A 63 -2.61 -23.18 32.86
CA ASP A 63 -1.58 -24.21 32.89
C ASP A 63 -1.83 -25.31 31.85
N PRO A 64 -0.79 -26.11 31.53
CA PRO A 64 -0.89 -27.17 30.52
C PRO A 64 -1.92 -28.28 30.85
N ALA A 65 -2.23 -28.52 32.12
CA ALA A 65 -3.23 -29.55 32.46
C ALA A 65 -4.65 -29.08 32.11
N MET A 66 -4.93 -27.78 32.33
CA MET A 66 -6.19 -27.18 31.88
C MET A 66 -6.29 -27.13 30.37
N GLU A 67 -5.22 -26.74 29.67
CA GLU A 67 -5.19 -26.74 28.20
C GLU A 67 -5.53 -28.13 27.64
N LEU A 68 -4.89 -29.18 28.17
CA LEU A 68 -5.13 -30.53 27.72
C LEU A 68 -6.55 -31.02 28.10
N LEU A 69 -7.08 -30.60 29.24
CA LEU A 69 -8.48 -30.92 29.62
C LEU A 69 -9.48 -30.31 28.65
N GLU A 70 -9.30 -29.05 28.28
CA GLU A 70 -10.17 -28.38 27.31
C GLU A 70 -10.07 -29.02 25.93
N GLN A 71 -8.85 -29.33 25.47
CA GLN A 71 -8.63 -30.03 24.21
C GLN A 71 -9.34 -31.41 24.17
N ILE A 72 -9.28 -32.15 25.26
CA ILE A 72 -9.98 -33.47 25.39
C ILE A 72 -11.49 -33.31 25.29
N GLN A 73 -12.06 -32.29 25.94
CA GLN A 73 -13.48 -32.02 25.86
C GLN A 73 -13.93 -31.64 24.44
N GLU A 74 -13.11 -30.84 23.76
CA GLU A 74 -13.32 -30.44 22.36
C GLU A 74 -13.24 -31.68 21.43
N ASP A 75 -12.17 -32.47 21.53
CA ASP A 75 -11.94 -33.64 20.66
C ASP A 75 -13.03 -34.72 20.83
N PHE A 76 -13.53 -34.93 22.05
CA PHE A 76 -14.56 -35.89 22.31
C PHE A 76 -15.99 -35.37 22.05
N GLY A 77 -16.16 -34.05 21.91
CA GLY A 77 -17.45 -33.41 21.75
C GLY A 77 -18.35 -33.58 22.99
N GLU A 78 -17.76 -33.86 24.14
CA GLU A 78 -18.47 -34.07 25.41
C GLU A 78 -17.63 -33.53 26.57
N GLY A 79 -18.27 -33.12 27.63
CA GLY A 79 -17.58 -32.63 28.83
C GLY A 79 -18.41 -31.64 29.63
N PRO A 80 -18.02 -31.38 30.89
CA PRO A 80 -18.67 -30.40 31.73
C PRO A 80 -18.76 -29.00 31.11
N CYS A 81 -17.74 -28.50 30.44
CA CYS A 81 -17.76 -27.20 29.80
C CYS A 81 -18.77 -27.13 28.62
N LEU A 82 -18.80 -28.17 27.77
CA LEU A 82 -19.76 -28.24 26.67
C LEU A 82 -21.18 -28.33 27.14
N VAL A 83 -21.43 -29.05 28.24
CA VAL A 83 -22.75 -29.12 28.86
C VAL A 83 -23.15 -27.79 29.50
N ALA A 84 -22.21 -27.12 30.18
CA ALA A 84 -22.48 -25.80 30.77
C ALA A 84 -22.86 -24.78 29.68
N PHE A 85 -22.17 -24.82 28.54
CA PHE A 85 -22.48 -24.01 27.37
C PHE A 85 -23.85 -24.37 26.77
N ALA A 86 -24.07 -25.65 26.47
CA ALA A 86 -25.26 -26.09 25.75
C ALA A 86 -26.57 -25.98 26.58
N GLU A 87 -26.49 -26.24 27.90
CA GLU A 87 -27.63 -26.18 28.79
C GLU A 87 -27.77 -24.82 29.50
N ASP A 88 -26.87 -23.86 29.21
CA ASP A 88 -26.82 -22.52 29.81
C ASP A 88 -26.97 -22.53 31.35
N ARG A 89 -26.21 -23.40 32.01
CA ARG A 89 -26.18 -23.52 33.46
C ARG A 89 -24.81 -23.94 33.98
N ALA A 90 -24.56 -23.64 35.26
CA ALA A 90 -23.35 -24.15 35.91
C ALA A 90 -23.36 -25.68 35.99
N VAL A 91 -22.22 -26.29 35.72
CA VAL A 91 -22.01 -27.74 35.86
C VAL A 91 -20.86 -27.93 36.87
N ALA A 92 -21.19 -28.56 38.00
CA ALA A 92 -20.26 -28.86 39.08
C ALA A 92 -20.07 -30.38 39.17
N VAL A 93 -18.80 -30.80 39.07
CA VAL A 93 -18.36 -32.19 39.18
C VAL A 93 -17.40 -32.29 40.36
N GLU A 94 -17.80 -33.05 41.40
CA GLU A 94 -16.98 -33.23 42.60
C GLU A 94 -15.74 -34.05 42.32
N ASP A 95 -15.89 -35.14 41.55
CA ASP A 95 -14.80 -36.03 41.16
C ASP A 95 -15.07 -36.65 39.78
N LEU A 96 -14.33 -36.21 38.77
CA LEU A 96 -14.45 -36.73 37.41
C LEU A 96 -14.24 -38.23 37.31
N ARG A 97 -13.41 -38.81 38.16
CA ARG A 97 -13.17 -40.27 38.17
C ARG A 97 -14.33 -41.08 38.69
N ARG A 98 -15.30 -40.45 39.33
CA ARG A 98 -16.50 -41.05 39.90
C ARG A 98 -17.79 -40.57 39.24
N ALA A 99 -17.67 -39.87 38.12
CA ALA A 99 -18.77 -39.29 37.38
C ALA A 99 -19.04 -40.15 36.11
N PRO A 100 -19.99 -41.12 36.14
CA PRO A 100 -20.21 -42.06 35.03
C PRO A 100 -20.55 -41.36 33.71
N ARG A 101 -21.15 -40.17 33.77
CA ARG A 101 -21.42 -39.34 32.58
C ARG A 101 -20.19 -38.97 31.80
N TRP A 102 -19.00 -38.96 32.45
CA TRP A 102 -17.74 -38.49 31.89
C TRP A 102 -16.66 -39.57 31.84
N ASP A 103 -17.04 -40.85 31.75
CA ASP A 103 -16.10 -41.99 31.80
C ASP A 103 -14.97 -41.89 30.78
N ARG A 104 -15.29 -41.47 29.57
CA ARG A 104 -14.26 -41.31 28.49
C ARG A 104 -13.22 -40.24 28.86
N ILE A 105 -13.69 -39.10 29.35
CA ILE A 105 -12.82 -38.01 29.82
C ILE A 105 -12.04 -38.47 31.03
N ALA A 106 -12.71 -39.13 32.01
CA ALA A 106 -12.07 -39.58 33.25
C ALA A 106 -10.89 -40.52 33.00
N VAL A 107 -10.96 -41.37 31.98
CA VAL A 107 -9.83 -42.26 31.62
C VAL A 107 -8.60 -41.46 31.16
N VAL A 108 -8.77 -40.43 30.34
CA VAL A 108 -7.68 -39.61 29.78
C VAL A 108 -7.15 -38.63 30.83
N VAL A 109 -8.02 -37.92 31.56
CA VAL A 109 -7.62 -36.94 32.58
C VAL A 109 -7.11 -37.62 33.86
N GLY A 110 -7.23 -38.93 33.97
CA GLY A 110 -6.66 -39.70 35.08
C GLY A 110 -5.16 -39.48 35.28
N GLN A 111 -4.44 -39.19 34.21
CA GLN A 111 -3.00 -38.87 34.24
C GLN A 111 -2.73 -37.39 34.55
N LEU A 112 -3.69 -36.47 34.36
CA LEU A 112 -3.55 -35.04 34.60
C LEU A 112 -3.79 -34.64 36.06
N GLN A 113 -4.12 -35.59 36.95
CA GLN A 113 -4.51 -35.34 38.33
C GLN A 113 -5.71 -34.41 38.53
N VAL A 114 -6.49 -34.15 37.49
CA VAL A 114 -7.70 -33.35 37.58
C VAL A 114 -8.81 -34.22 38.23
N ARG A 115 -9.50 -33.68 39.24
CA ARG A 115 -10.52 -34.37 40.02
C ARG A 115 -11.82 -33.57 40.03
N GLY A 116 -11.85 -32.43 40.69
CA GLY A 116 -13.02 -31.56 40.72
C GLY A 116 -13.05 -30.62 39.54
N LEU A 117 -14.22 -30.39 38.95
CA LEU A 117 -14.39 -29.42 37.85
C LEU A 117 -15.67 -28.60 38.05
N LEU A 118 -15.59 -27.31 37.86
CA LEU A 118 -16.69 -26.37 37.85
C LEU A 118 -16.66 -25.56 36.57
N SER A 119 -17.73 -25.66 35.78
CA SER A 119 -17.89 -24.89 34.52
C SER A 119 -19.08 -23.96 34.65
N VAL A 120 -18.93 -22.70 34.33
CA VAL A 120 -20.03 -21.72 34.30
C VAL A 120 -20.13 -21.07 32.94
N PRO A 121 -21.35 -20.83 32.41
CA PRO A 121 -21.50 -20.16 31.13
C PRO A 121 -21.08 -18.67 31.20
N VAL A 122 -20.37 -18.20 30.19
CA VAL A 122 -20.16 -16.80 29.89
C VAL A 122 -21.36 -16.34 29.04
N ARG A 123 -22.12 -15.36 29.54
CA ARG A 123 -23.33 -14.88 28.86
C ARG A 123 -23.19 -13.49 28.31
N LEU A 124 -23.46 -13.32 27.02
CA LEU A 124 -23.55 -12.02 26.37
C LEU A 124 -25.00 -11.79 25.93
N GLN A 125 -25.62 -10.73 26.45
CA GLN A 125 -27.05 -10.43 26.20
C GLN A 125 -27.99 -11.59 26.51
N GLY A 126 -27.69 -12.37 27.55
CA GLY A 126 -28.49 -13.50 27.99
C GLY A 126 -28.31 -14.81 27.20
N GLN A 127 -27.39 -14.83 26.24
CA GLN A 127 -27.02 -16.02 25.48
C GLN A 127 -25.63 -16.50 25.89
N PRO A 128 -25.43 -17.84 26.04
CA PRO A 128 -24.09 -18.37 26.29
C PRO A 128 -23.19 -18.17 25.09
N VAL A 129 -22.01 -17.56 25.30
CA VAL A 129 -20.96 -17.32 24.28
C VAL A 129 -19.69 -18.08 24.60
N GLY A 130 -19.66 -18.85 25.68
CA GLY A 130 -18.51 -19.63 26.12
C GLY A 130 -18.67 -20.13 27.53
N THR A 131 -17.60 -20.64 28.13
CA THR A 131 -17.54 -21.04 29.55
C THR A 131 -16.27 -20.57 30.22
N LEU A 132 -16.37 -20.28 31.51
CA LEU A 132 -15.23 -20.14 32.40
C LEU A 132 -15.18 -21.36 33.30
N ASP A 133 -14.04 -22.04 33.29
CA ASP A 133 -13.85 -23.34 33.86
C ASP A 133 -12.78 -23.31 34.97
N ALA A 134 -12.98 -24.10 36.02
CA ALA A 134 -12.06 -24.21 37.13
C ALA A 134 -11.90 -25.67 37.55
N TYR A 135 -10.66 -26.13 37.79
CA TYR A 135 -10.44 -27.49 38.27
C TYR A 135 -9.62 -27.54 39.58
N THR A 136 -9.76 -28.66 40.26
CA THR A 136 -8.98 -29.04 41.42
C THR A 136 -8.35 -30.42 41.27
N THR A 137 -7.18 -30.60 41.84
CA THR A 137 -6.42 -31.88 41.84
C THR A 137 -6.98 -32.86 42.89
N ASN A 138 -7.82 -32.38 43.80
CA ASN A 138 -8.55 -33.18 44.79
C ASN A 138 -10.05 -33.12 44.53
N PRO A 139 -10.83 -34.16 44.90
CA PRO A 139 -12.27 -34.07 44.86
C PRO A 139 -12.77 -32.85 45.65
N ARG A 140 -13.74 -32.13 45.11
CA ARG A 140 -14.29 -30.91 45.70
C ARG A 140 -15.78 -30.79 45.52
N ALA A 141 -16.50 -30.78 46.62
CA ALA A 141 -17.90 -30.38 46.61
C ALA A 141 -17.97 -28.86 46.44
N TRP A 142 -18.51 -28.40 45.32
CA TRP A 142 -18.60 -27.00 45.00
C TRP A 142 -19.75 -26.31 45.72
N SER A 143 -19.46 -25.26 46.46
CA SER A 143 -20.47 -24.46 47.15
C SER A 143 -21.15 -23.46 46.23
N ALA A 144 -22.31 -22.97 46.61
CA ALA A 144 -22.99 -21.90 45.86
C ALA A 144 -22.15 -20.63 45.76
N GLN A 145 -21.39 -20.31 46.82
CA GLN A 145 -20.49 -19.16 46.83
C GLN A 145 -19.36 -19.27 45.78
N GLU A 146 -18.85 -20.47 45.53
CA GLU A 146 -17.84 -20.71 44.48
C GLU A 146 -18.42 -20.61 43.09
N VAL A 147 -19.63 -21.11 42.89
CA VAL A 147 -20.39 -20.99 41.66
C VAL A 147 -20.66 -19.50 41.36
N ASP A 148 -21.12 -18.75 42.38
CA ASP A 148 -21.38 -17.30 42.22
C ASP A 148 -20.11 -16.51 41.93
N ALA A 149 -18.99 -16.85 42.59
CA ALA A 149 -17.70 -16.22 42.36
C ALA A 149 -17.17 -16.44 40.93
N LEU A 150 -17.26 -17.69 40.45
CA LEU A 150 -16.89 -18.02 39.09
C LEU A 150 -17.82 -17.34 38.09
N GLY A 151 -19.13 -17.28 38.39
CA GLY A 151 -20.11 -16.55 37.58
C GLY A 151 -19.86 -15.05 37.51
N ALA A 152 -19.38 -14.42 38.59
CA ALA A 152 -19.00 -13.01 38.60
C ALA A 152 -17.75 -12.72 37.71
N LEU A 153 -16.78 -13.64 37.68
CA LEU A 153 -15.61 -13.56 36.79
C LEU A 153 -16.03 -13.85 35.33
N ALA A 154 -16.93 -14.79 35.10
CA ALA A 154 -17.50 -15.03 33.78
C ALA A 154 -18.23 -13.79 33.21
N ALA A 155 -18.88 -12.99 34.06
CA ALA A 155 -19.51 -11.74 33.65
C ALA A 155 -18.46 -10.68 33.22
N VAL A 156 -17.27 -10.66 33.83
CA VAL A 156 -16.15 -9.81 33.37
C VAL A 156 -15.68 -10.24 31.98
N THR A 157 -15.59 -11.54 31.74
CA THR A 157 -15.30 -12.07 30.38
C THR A 157 -16.32 -11.62 29.35
N ALA A 158 -17.60 -11.67 29.68
CA ALA A 158 -18.66 -11.18 28.79
C ALA A 158 -18.53 -9.68 28.50
N ASP A 159 -18.16 -8.85 29.49
CA ASP A 159 -17.88 -7.43 29.28
C ASP A 159 -16.71 -7.22 28.32
N LEU A 160 -15.65 -8.02 28.39
CA LEU A 160 -14.52 -8.00 27.45
C LEU A 160 -14.95 -8.35 26.03
N VAL A 161 -15.66 -9.45 25.86
CA VAL A 161 -16.18 -9.88 24.55
C VAL A 161 -17.07 -8.79 23.95
N ARG A 162 -17.97 -8.22 24.75
CA ARG A 162 -18.85 -7.13 24.32
C ARG A 162 -18.05 -5.92 23.84
N THR A 163 -17.07 -5.46 24.64
CA THR A 163 -16.25 -4.29 24.29
C THR A 163 -15.44 -4.54 23.00
N ALA A 164 -14.84 -5.71 22.86
CA ALA A 164 -14.10 -6.09 21.64
C ALA A 164 -15.00 -6.11 20.42
N THR A 165 -16.21 -6.68 20.52
CA THR A 165 -17.19 -6.73 19.43
C THR A 165 -17.66 -5.33 19.04
N GLU A 166 -17.90 -4.44 20.01
CA GLU A 166 -18.27 -3.04 19.74
C GLU A 166 -17.15 -2.29 19.03
N LEU A 167 -15.87 -2.51 19.40
CA LEU A 167 -14.73 -1.88 18.74
C LEU A 167 -14.62 -2.34 17.28
N VAL A 168 -14.70 -3.64 17.02
CA VAL A 168 -14.67 -4.18 15.65
C VAL A 168 -15.82 -3.62 14.81
N ASN A 169 -17.03 -3.58 15.36
CA ASN A 169 -18.19 -3.03 14.66
C ASN A 169 -18.01 -1.54 14.32
N ARG A 170 -17.48 -0.75 15.26
CA ARG A 170 -17.15 0.67 15.01
C ARG A 170 -16.10 0.85 13.92
N GLU A 171 -15.06 0.04 13.91
CA GLU A 171 -14.03 0.09 12.87
C GLU A 171 -14.62 -0.22 11.49
N VAL A 172 -15.48 -1.24 11.40
CA VAL A 172 -16.19 -1.59 10.16
C VAL A 172 -17.10 -0.44 9.72
N GLU A 173 -17.86 0.16 10.63
CA GLU A 173 -18.72 1.31 10.34
C GLU A 173 -17.91 2.51 9.84
N VAL A 174 -16.83 2.85 10.53
CA VAL A 174 -15.91 3.93 10.11
C VAL A 174 -15.31 3.66 8.74
N ALA A 175 -14.90 2.41 8.47
CA ALA A 175 -14.39 2.02 7.15
C ALA A 175 -15.45 2.18 6.05
N GLN A 176 -16.70 1.76 6.31
CA GLN A 176 -17.82 1.94 5.39
C GLN A 176 -18.13 3.42 5.13
N LEU A 177 -18.16 4.25 6.18
CA LEU A 177 -18.39 5.68 6.05
C LEU A 177 -17.26 6.37 5.25
N ARG A 178 -16.00 6.02 5.52
CA ARG A 178 -14.86 6.52 4.74
C ARG A 178 -14.97 6.12 3.27
N GLN A 179 -15.30 4.87 2.99
CA GLN A 179 -15.49 4.38 1.64
C GLN A 179 -16.64 5.12 0.91
N ALA A 180 -17.75 5.39 1.60
CA ALA A 180 -18.86 6.17 1.04
C ALA A 180 -18.44 7.60 0.71
N LEU A 181 -17.68 8.28 1.59
CA LEU A 181 -17.16 9.62 1.36
C LEU A 181 -16.19 9.66 0.18
N VAL A 182 -15.24 8.75 0.12
CA VAL A 182 -14.30 8.62 -1.00
C VAL A 182 -15.06 8.35 -2.30
N GLY A 183 -16.04 7.45 -2.26
CA GLY A 183 -16.88 7.15 -3.42
C GLY A 183 -17.63 8.38 -3.93
N ARG A 184 -18.13 9.25 -3.03
CA ARG A 184 -18.78 10.52 -3.41
C ARG A 184 -17.80 11.46 -4.12
N VAL A 185 -16.57 11.56 -3.65
CA VAL A 185 -15.54 12.40 -4.30
C VAL A 185 -15.27 11.93 -5.73
N TRP A 186 -15.11 10.61 -5.93
CA TRP A 186 -14.91 10.05 -7.26
C TRP A 186 -16.09 10.32 -8.18
N ILE A 187 -17.33 10.20 -7.69
CA ILE A 187 -18.55 10.49 -8.46
C ILE A 187 -18.58 11.95 -8.89
N GLU A 188 -18.31 12.90 -7.99
CA GLU A 188 -18.29 14.33 -8.34
C GLU A 188 -17.17 14.68 -9.33
N GLN A 189 -15.99 14.10 -9.18
CA GLN A 189 -14.91 14.26 -10.14
C GLN A 189 -15.25 13.67 -11.51
N ALA A 190 -15.82 12.47 -11.58
CA ALA A 190 -16.24 11.83 -12.82
C ALA A 190 -17.33 12.63 -13.54
N LYS A 191 -18.28 13.20 -12.81
CA LYS A 191 -19.26 14.15 -13.34
C LYS A 191 -18.59 15.33 -14.03
N GLY A 192 -17.57 15.93 -13.36
CA GLY A 192 -16.80 17.04 -13.92
C GLY A 192 -16.03 16.64 -15.18
N VAL A 193 -15.38 15.48 -15.17
CA VAL A 193 -14.67 14.94 -16.34
C VAL A 193 -15.62 14.72 -17.52
N LEU A 194 -16.74 14.03 -17.31
CA LEU A 194 -17.72 13.76 -18.38
C LEU A 194 -18.38 15.02 -18.88
N ALA A 195 -18.73 15.95 -17.99
CA ALA A 195 -19.28 17.25 -18.38
C ALA A 195 -18.30 18.03 -19.28
N GLY A 196 -17.03 18.09 -18.89
CA GLY A 196 -16.00 18.79 -19.65
C GLY A 196 -15.61 18.13 -20.97
N THR A 197 -15.51 16.79 -21.00
CA THR A 197 -15.07 16.06 -22.20
C THR A 197 -16.18 15.84 -23.23
N ARG A 198 -17.44 15.71 -22.76
CA ARG A 198 -18.60 15.41 -23.65
C ARG A 198 -19.57 16.58 -23.83
N GLY A 199 -19.32 17.73 -23.20
CA GLY A 199 -20.14 18.93 -23.33
C GLY A 199 -21.56 18.76 -22.75
N MET A 200 -21.74 17.96 -21.72
CA MET A 200 -23.03 17.69 -21.09
C MET A 200 -23.14 18.36 -19.71
N SER A 201 -24.38 18.44 -19.18
CA SER A 201 -24.57 18.94 -17.81
C SER A 201 -24.06 17.94 -16.76
N PRO A 202 -23.64 18.37 -15.57
CA PRO A 202 -23.24 17.45 -14.47
C PRO A 202 -24.34 16.44 -14.10
N ASP A 203 -25.61 16.83 -14.20
CA ASP A 203 -26.74 15.94 -13.93
C ASP A 203 -26.89 14.85 -15.01
N ALA A 204 -26.73 15.22 -16.28
CA ALA A 204 -26.71 14.26 -17.39
C ALA A 204 -25.51 13.27 -17.25
N ALA A 205 -24.33 13.78 -16.88
CA ALA A 205 -23.16 12.96 -16.60
C ALA A 205 -23.42 11.96 -15.47
N PHE A 206 -24.08 12.39 -14.40
CA PHE A 206 -24.46 11.52 -13.29
C PHE A 206 -25.44 10.41 -13.70
N GLN A 207 -26.49 10.75 -14.50
CA GLN A 207 -27.43 9.76 -15.01
C GLN A 207 -26.72 8.72 -15.88
N GLN A 208 -25.83 9.16 -16.76
CA GLN A 208 -25.04 8.28 -17.59
C GLN A 208 -24.19 7.30 -16.77
N LEU A 209 -23.47 7.79 -15.73
CA LEU A 209 -22.71 6.96 -14.82
C LEU A 209 -23.59 5.93 -14.12
N ARG A 210 -24.79 6.32 -13.66
CA ARG A 210 -25.73 5.40 -13.00
C ARG A 210 -26.24 4.30 -13.95
N GLU A 211 -26.59 4.64 -15.16
CA GLU A 211 -27.03 3.67 -16.18
C GLU A 211 -25.93 2.68 -16.52
N GLN A 212 -24.72 3.16 -16.70
CA GLN A 212 -23.55 2.33 -16.97
C GLN A 212 -23.20 1.41 -15.78
N ALA A 213 -23.27 1.92 -14.55
CA ALA A 213 -23.06 1.12 -13.36
C ALA A 213 -24.10 0.00 -13.21
N ARG A 214 -25.38 0.29 -13.49
CA ARG A 214 -26.47 -0.70 -13.46
C ARG A 214 -26.31 -1.76 -14.56
N SER A 215 -26.05 -1.36 -15.79
CA SER A 215 -25.91 -2.29 -16.91
C SER A 215 -24.71 -3.21 -16.75
N SER A 216 -23.60 -2.72 -16.18
CA SER A 216 -22.39 -3.49 -15.92
C SER A 216 -22.40 -4.21 -14.57
N ARG A 217 -23.43 -4.04 -13.72
CA ARG A 217 -23.54 -4.58 -12.36
C ARG A 217 -22.33 -4.19 -11.47
N ARG A 218 -21.80 -2.99 -11.65
CA ARG A 218 -20.66 -2.47 -10.89
C ARG A 218 -21.12 -1.39 -9.90
N LYS A 219 -20.34 -1.17 -8.83
CA LYS A 219 -20.57 -0.04 -7.94
C LYS A 219 -20.32 1.27 -8.69
N LEU A 220 -21.18 2.26 -8.47
CA LEU A 220 -21.08 3.57 -9.11
C LEU A 220 -19.75 4.27 -8.81
N ALA A 221 -19.26 4.13 -7.57
CA ALA A 221 -17.99 4.72 -7.16
C ALA A 221 -16.78 4.12 -7.90
N ASP A 222 -16.78 2.80 -8.13
CA ASP A 222 -15.68 2.12 -8.83
C ASP A 222 -15.63 2.55 -10.31
N LEU A 223 -16.81 2.66 -10.94
CA LEU A 223 -16.92 3.15 -12.31
C LEU A 223 -16.49 4.63 -12.41
N ALA A 224 -16.89 5.45 -11.45
CA ALA A 224 -16.49 6.85 -11.40
C ALA A 224 -14.97 7.02 -11.23
N GLN A 225 -14.36 6.21 -10.38
CA GLN A 225 -12.90 6.18 -10.20
C GLN A 225 -12.18 5.83 -11.51
N GLU A 226 -12.65 4.83 -12.23
CA GLU A 226 -12.10 4.43 -13.53
C GLU A 226 -12.17 5.57 -14.56
N VAL A 227 -13.31 6.23 -14.68
CA VAL A 227 -13.49 7.38 -15.57
C VAL A 227 -12.48 8.50 -15.29
N VAL A 228 -12.27 8.82 -14.02
CA VAL A 228 -11.29 9.85 -13.61
C VAL A 228 -9.85 9.41 -13.91
N GLN A 229 -9.51 8.15 -13.62
CA GLN A 229 -8.18 7.62 -13.88
C GLN A 229 -7.85 7.53 -15.36
N ASP A 230 -8.82 7.15 -16.19
CA ASP A 230 -8.67 7.12 -17.65
C ASP A 230 -8.41 8.52 -18.21
N ALA A 231 -9.20 9.51 -17.81
CA ALA A 231 -9.00 10.90 -18.20
C ALA A 231 -7.64 11.45 -17.75
N GLN A 232 -7.15 11.06 -16.57
CA GLN A 232 -5.82 11.42 -16.11
C GLN A 232 -4.73 10.79 -16.99
N ARG A 233 -4.85 9.51 -17.33
CA ARG A 233 -3.92 8.80 -18.22
C ARG A 233 -3.86 9.45 -19.60
N GLU A 234 -5.02 9.77 -20.17
CA GLU A 234 -5.10 10.45 -21.49
C GLU A 234 -4.45 11.83 -21.45
N ARG A 235 -4.65 12.60 -20.38
CA ARG A 235 -4.04 13.91 -20.20
C ARG A 235 -2.52 13.82 -20.10
N VAL A 236 -1.99 12.88 -19.34
CA VAL A 236 -0.54 12.64 -19.22
C VAL A 236 0.05 12.26 -20.57
N ALA A 237 -0.60 11.36 -21.30
CA ALA A 237 -0.18 10.97 -22.65
C ALA A 237 -0.19 12.16 -23.63
N ALA A 238 -1.21 13.00 -23.59
CA ALA A 238 -1.29 14.20 -24.43
C ALA A 238 -0.17 15.20 -24.14
N VAL A 239 0.18 15.43 -22.87
CA VAL A 239 1.30 16.28 -22.47
C VAL A 239 2.61 15.71 -22.99
N ALA A 240 2.86 14.41 -22.83
CA ALA A 240 4.09 13.77 -23.31
C ALA A 240 4.26 13.89 -24.84
N VAL A 241 3.15 13.75 -25.60
CA VAL A 241 3.16 13.96 -27.06
C VAL A 241 3.43 15.41 -27.42
N HIS A 242 2.89 16.36 -26.67
CA HIS A 242 3.13 17.78 -26.88
C HIS A 242 4.62 18.11 -26.66
N ASP A 243 5.18 17.68 -25.53
CA ASP A 243 6.61 17.89 -25.19
C ASP A 243 7.54 17.29 -26.25
N ALA A 244 7.24 16.08 -26.73
CA ALA A 244 8.01 15.45 -27.79
C ALA A 244 7.95 16.27 -29.11
N ARG A 245 6.79 16.86 -29.46
CA ARG A 245 6.65 17.74 -30.63
C ARG A 245 7.46 19.03 -30.47
N VAL A 246 7.43 19.65 -29.29
CA VAL A 246 8.22 20.85 -29.00
C VAL A 246 9.71 20.55 -29.12
N GLN A 247 10.20 19.48 -28.52
CA GLN A 247 11.61 19.06 -28.61
C GLN A 247 12.03 18.78 -30.07
N ALA A 248 11.17 18.12 -30.85
CA ALA A 248 11.45 17.86 -32.26
C ALA A 248 11.50 19.16 -33.08
N ALA A 249 10.65 20.14 -32.80
CA ALA A 249 10.67 21.44 -33.44
C ALA A 249 11.95 22.23 -33.12
N GLU A 250 12.35 22.25 -31.86
CA GLU A 250 13.59 22.87 -31.42
C GLU A 250 14.84 22.23 -32.07
N ALA A 251 14.88 20.90 -32.15
CA ALA A 251 15.94 20.16 -32.80
C ALA A 251 16.05 20.53 -34.31
N ARG A 252 14.90 20.66 -35.00
CA ARG A 252 14.86 21.10 -36.40
C ARG A 252 15.34 22.54 -36.57
N ALA A 253 14.95 23.45 -35.69
CA ALA A 253 15.42 24.84 -35.70
C ALA A 253 16.92 24.92 -35.53
N ARG A 254 17.50 24.21 -34.56
CA ARG A 254 18.99 24.15 -34.38
C ARG A 254 19.73 23.58 -35.60
N ALA A 255 19.18 22.54 -36.21
CA ALA A 255 19.76 21.96 -37.43
C ALA A 255 19.73 22.96 -38.61
N ALA A 256 18.62 23.71 -38.75
CA ALA A 256 18.50 24.75 -39.78
C ALA A 256 19.50 25.89 -39.55
N GLU A 257 19.70 26.36 -38.33
CA GLU A 257 20.71 27.37 -37.96
C GLU A 257 22.14 26.90 -38.27
N GLN A 258 22.47 25.67 -37.95
CA GLN A 258 23.76 25.06 -38.29
C GLN A 258 23.98 24.97 -39.81
N ALA A 259 22.96 24.55 -40.55
CA ALA A 259 23.03 24.49 -42.02
C ALA A 259 23.22 25.86 -42.64
N LEU A 260 22.54 26.89 -42.14
CA LEU A 260 22.70 28.28 -42.57
C LEU A 260 24.13 28.80 -42.29
N GLY A 261 24.65 28.57 -41.10
CA GLY A 261 26.04 28.93 -40.72
C GLY A 261 27.08 28.24 -41.61
N ALA A 262 26.88 26.96 -41.94
CA ALA A 262 27.73 26.23 -42.85
C ALA A 262 27.68 26.80 -44.30
N ALA A 263 26.49 27.15 -44.79
CA ALA A 263 26.28 27.76 -46.09
C ALA A 263 26.95 29.14 -46.18
N GLN A 264 26.80 29.98 -45.16
CA GLN A 264 27.47 31.30 -45.09
C GLN A 264 29.01 31.16 -45.09
N THR A 265 29.54 30.22 -44.33
CA THR A 265 30.98 29.94 -44.30
C THR A 265 31.47 29.45 -45.68
N GLY A 266 30.72 28.57 -46.33
CA GLY A 266 31.01 28.11 -47.69
C GLY A 266 30.99 29.22 -48.72
N PHE A 267 30.02 30.12 -48.65
CA PHE A 267 29.94 31.29 -49.50
C PHE A 267 31.13 32.22 -49.31
N SER A 268 31.46 32.56 -48.05
CA SER A 268 32.64 33.41 -47.75
C SER A 268 33.98 32.82 -48.24
N ARG A 269 34.13 31.49 -48.16
CA ARG A 269 35.33 30.81 -48.71
C ARG A 269 35.37 30.88 -50.24
N ARG A 270 34.23 30.77 -50.92
CA ARG A 270 34.16 30.88 -52.40
C ARG A 270 34.48 32.29 -52.88
N THR A 271 33.92 33.35 -52.24
CA THR A 271 34.24 34.74 -52.56
C THR A 271 35.71 35.03 -52.36
N ALA A 272 36.29 34.63 -51.23
CA ALA A 272 37.75 34.82 -51.00
C ALA A 272 38.62 34.01 -51.96
N ALA A 273 38.14 32.91 -52.51
CA ALA A 273 38.85 32.16 -53.57
C ALA A 273 38.79 32.86 -54.97
N LEU A 274 37.59 33.43 -55.28
CA LEU A 274 37.40 34.23 -56.47
C LEU A 274 38.29 35.51 -56.47
N ASP A 275 38.27 36.22 -55.35
CA ASP A 275 39.14 37.43 -55.17
C ASP A 275 40.64 37.11 -55.38
N ARG A 276 41.11 36.00 -54.78
CA ARG A 276 42.52 35.56 -55.00
C ARG A 276 42.80 35.13 -56.43
N ALA A 277 41.85 34.55 -57.13
CA ALA A 277 42.02 34.19 -58.53
C ALA A 277 42.05 35.42 -59.40
N GLN A 278 41.25 36.45 -59.12
CA GLN A 278 41.27 37.74 -59.78
C GLN A 278 42.61 38.44 -59.57
N ASP A 279 43.06 38.57 -58.33
CA ASP A 279 44.37 39.16 -58.00
C ASP A 279 45.52 38.47 -58.72
N THR A 280 45.45 37.14 -58.87
CA THR A 280 46.48 36.37 -59.64
C THR A 280 46.41 36.60 -61.13
N ALA A 281 45.17 36.80 -61.66
CA ALA A 281 44.99 37.14 -63.08
C ALA A 281 45.57 38.57 -63.38
N ASP A 282 45.18 39.52 -62.54
CA ASP A 282 45.64 40.90 -62.65
C ASP A 282 47.21 41.03 -62.51
N ALA A 283 47.82 40.19 -61.63
CA ALA A 283 49.26 40.12 -61.49
C ALA A 283 49.94 39.54 -62.77
N ARG A 284 49.29 38.52 -63.37
CA ARG A 284 49.80 37.95 -64.65
C ARG A 284 49.70 38.91 -65.79
N GLU A 285 48.65 39.68 -65.88
CA GLU A 285 48.47 40.73 -66.94
C GLU A 285 49.47 41.80 -66.78
N ARG A 286 49.68 42.34 -65.54
CA ARG A 286 50.78 43.33 -65.31
C ARG A 286 52.14 42.78 -65.62
N ALA A 287 52.47 41.53 -65.33
CA ALA A 287 53.76 40.92 -65.69
C ALA A 287 53.89 40.64 -67.21
N ALA A 288 52.80 40.55 -67.95
CA ALA A 288 52.77 40.46 -69.40
C ALA A 288 53.09 41.84 -69.99
N ASP A 289 52.39 42.89 -69.52
CA ASP A 289 52.61 44.28 -69.95
C ASP A 289 54.05 44.72 -69.69
N GLU A 290 54.64 44.42 -68.51
CA GLU A 290 56.04 44.69 -68.22
C GLU A 290 57.00 43.99 -69.20
N ARG A 291 56.69 42.74 -69.60
CA ARG A 291 57.50 42.01 -70.60
C ARG A 291 57.48 42.65 -71.98
N ASP A 292 56.29 43.10 -72.40
CA ASP A 292 56.07 43.75 -73.68
C ASP A 292 56.75 45.09 -73.72
N ASP A 293 56.67 45.88 -72.62
CA ASP A 293 57.42 47.13 -72.46
C ASP A 293 58.96 46.94 -72.58
N VAL A 294 59.46 45.86 -71.93
CA VAL A 294 60.89 45.50 -72.00
C VAL A 294 61.25 45.04 -73.43
N ALA A 295 60.39 44.32 -74.13
CA ALA A 295 60.62 43.89 -75.48
C ALA A 295 60.67 45.12 -76.46
N ASP A 296 59.74 46.05 -76.30
CA ASP A 296 59.71 47.32 -77.08
C ASP A 296 60.91 48.20 -76.77
N ALA A 297 61.33 48.25 -75.52
CA ALA A 297 62.57 48.97 -75.17
C ALA A 297 63.80 48.33 -75.83
N ARG A 298 63.87 46.98 -75.88
CA ARG A 298 64.96 46.27 -76.60
C ARG A 298 64.94 46.53 -78.12
N HIS A 299 63.77 46.56 -78.71
CA HIS A 299 63.66 46.90 -80.15
C HIS A 299 64.11 48.33 -80.39
N ARG A 300 63.69 49.31 -79.58
CA ARG A 300 64.19 50.73 -79.74
C ARG A 300 65.70 50.82 -79.60
N ILE A 301 66.29 50.05 -78.67
CA ILE A 301 67.77 50.05 -78.53
C ILE A 301 68.44 49.39 -79.74
N ALA A 302 67.87 48.32 -80.29
CA ALA A 302 68.39 47.65 -81.48
C ALA A 302 68.35 48.58 -82.71
N ASP A 303 67.22 49.23 -82.94
CA ASP A 303 67.05 50.25 -84.01
C ASP A 303 67.99 51.42 -83.87
N GLN A 304 68.25 51.87 -82.64
CA GLN A 304 69.17 52.93 -82.37
C GLN A 304 70.63 52.49 -82.64
N ARG A 305 70.98 51.23 -82.31
CA ARG A 305 72.32 50.68 -82.67
C ARG A 305 72.54 50.54 -84.17
N GLU A 306 71.49 50.12 -84.89
CA GLU A 306 71.54 50.02 -86.35
C GLU A 306 71.74 51.39 -87.02
N ARG A 307 70.97 52.40 -86.59
CA ARG A 307 71.17 53.80 -87.05
C ARG A 307 72.57 54.36 -86.75
N VAL A 308 73.12 53.99 -85.59
CA VAL A 308 74.53 54.41 -85.24
C VAL A 308 75.56 53.69 -86.12
N ALA A 309 75.31 52.38 -86.43
CA ALA A 309 76.12 51.61 -87.32
C ALA A 309 76.10 52.18 -88.75
N ASP A 310 74.90 52.45 -89.30
CA ASP A 310 74.68 53.07 -90.61
C ASP A 310 75.31 54.46 -90.70
N ALA A 311 75.29 55.25 -89.62
CA ALA A 311 75.97 56.55 -89.58
C ALA A 311 77.49 56.43 -89.63
N ARG A 312 78.06 55.38 -88.94
CA ARG A 312 79.53 55.10 -88.99
C ARG A 312 80.01 54.64 -90.37
N ASP A 313 79.19 53.77 -91.01
CA ASP A 313 79.57 53.32 -92.38
C ASP A 313 79.51 54.45 -93.42
N ARG A 314 78.61 55.44 -93.26
CA ARG A 314 78.56 56.64 -94.15
C ARG A 314 79.77 57.53 -93.96
N THR A 315 80.25 57.65 -92.69
CA THR A 315 81.46 58.48 -92.43
C THR A 315 82.75 57.79 -92.86
N ALA A 316 82.77 56.46 -93.00
CA ALA A 316 83.94 55.69 -93.45
C ALA A 316 84.06 55.69 -95.00
N ASN A 317 82.93 55.97 -95.70
CA ASN A 317 82.97 55.97 -97.21
C ASN A 317 83.26 57.39 -97.82
N ASP A 318 83.34 58.47 -96.99
CA ASP A 318 83.61 59.81 -97.38
C ASP A 318 85.09 60.27 -97.03
N SER A 319 85.97 59.33 -96.70
CA SER A 319 87.38 59.54 -96.45
C SER A 319 88.16 58.71 -97.46
#